data_68657e7a6c1f1e1d7eaf88bbdbd24e02
#
_entry.id   68657e7a6c1f1e1d7eaf88bbdbd24e02
#
_cell.length_a   1.000
_cell.length_b   1.000
_cell.length_c   1.000
_cell.angle_alpha   90.00
_cell.angle_beta   90.00
_cell.angle_gamma   90.00
#
_symmetry.space_group_name_H-M   'P 1'
#
loop_
_entity.id
_entity.type
_entity.pdbx_description
1 polymer ?
#
loop_
_entity_poly.entity_id
_entity_poly.type
_entity_poly.pdbx_seq_one_letter_code
_entity_poly.pdbx_strand_id
1 'polypeptide(L)'
;MKYTVKYSTLFKKSFKKCMKRGCSEGKFRKVISILAETGTLPPEYKPHPLKSNYKGCMECHITSDLLLVWKQNDKELILILTDTGTHSDIFGW
;
A
#
# COMPACT_ATOMS: atom_id res chain seq x y z
N MET A 1 0.47 14.00 11.46
CA MET A 1 1.01 13.06 10.46
C MET A 1 2.08 13.77 9.63
N LYS A 2 3.19 13.07 9.37
CA LYS A 2 4.27 13.65 8.55
C LYS A 2 3.90 13.74 7.08
N TYR A 3 3.27 12.68 6.55
CA TYR A 3 2.88 12.60 5.14
C TYR A 3 1.40 12.84 4.94
N THR A 4 1.07 13.52 3.85
CA THR A 4 -0.31 13.62 3.38
C THR A 4 -0.63 12.36 2.58
N VAL A 5 -1.70 11.68 2.95
CA VAL A 5 -2.10 10.43 2.29
C VAL A 5 -3.17 10.73 1.24
N LYS A 6 -2.91 10.30 0.02
CA LYS A 6 -3.86 10.40 -1.09
C LYS A 6 -4.19 9.00 -1.60
N TYR A 7 -5.34 8.86 -2.24
CA TYR A 7 -5.87 7.58 -2.70
C TYR A 7 -6.14 7.64 -4.19
N SER A 8 -5.55 6.71 -4.95
CA SER A 8 -5.88 6.60 -6.37
C SER A 8 -7.27 6.01 -6.55
N THR A 9 -7.87 6.23 -7.71
CA THR A 9 -9.17 5.63 -8.04
C THR A 9 -9.09 4.11 -8.01
N LEU A 10 -8.00 3.56 -8.54
CA LEU A 10 -7.77 2.12 -8.52
C LEU A 10 -7.68 1.59 -7.09
N PHE A 11 -6.94 2.28 -6.22
CA PHE A 11 -6.83 1.86 -4.82
C PHE A 11 -8.21 1.80 -4.16
N LYS A 12 -9.04 2.81 -4.37
CA LYS A 12 -10.39 2.85 -3.76
C LYS A 12 -11.24 1.66 -4.19
N LYS A 13 -11.18 1.30 -5.47
CA LYS A 13 -11.90 0.13 -5.98
C LYS A 13 -11.37 -1.16 -5.38
N SER A 14 -10.05 -1.32 -5.38
CA SER A 14 -9.39 -2.51 -4.87
C SER A 14 -9.62 -2.68 -3.37
N PHE A 15 -9.55 -1.58 -2.62
CA PHE A 15 -9.81 -1.59 -1.18
C PHE A 15 -11.23 -2.03 -0.86
N LYS A 16 -12.21 -1.47 -1.57
CA LYS A 16 -13.62 -1.84 -1.41
C LYS A 16 -13.84 -3.33 -1.67
N LYS A 17 -13.23 -3.84 -2.74
CA LYS A 17 -13.29 -5.26 -3.08
C LYS A 17 -12.67 -6.13 -1.97
N CYS A 18 -11.53 -5.67 -1.45
CA CYS A 18 -10.83 -6.37 -0.38
C CYS A 18 -11.68 -6.43 0.90
N MET A 19 -12.31 -5.33 1.26
CA MET A 19 -13.20 -5.28 2.43
C MET A 19 -14.37 -6.25 2.29
N LYS A 20 -14.93 -6.38 1.08
CA LYS A 20 -16.01 -7.34 0.81
C LYS A 20 -15.56 -8.79 0.98
N ARG A 21 -14.27 -9.06 0.76
CA ARG A 21 -13.69 -10.41 0.96
C ARG A 21 -13.36 -10.70 2.41
N GLY A 22 -13.53 -9.72 3.30
CA GLY A 22 -13.24 -9.90 4.73
C GLY A 22 -11.83 -9.53 5.15
N CYS A 23 -11.09 -8.77 4.35
CA CYS A 23 -9.76 -8.28 4.74
C CYS A 23 -9.88 -7.38 5.98
N SER A 24 -8.84 -7.40 6.82
CA SER A 24 -8.86 -6.63 8.06
C SER A 24 -8.56 -5.15 7.82
N GLU A 25 -9.57 -4.30 8.00
CA GLU A 25 -9.40 -2.86 7.91
C GLU A 25 -8.39 -2.35 8.97
N GLY A 26 -8.40 -2.94 10.16
CA GLY A 26 -7.48 -2.55 11.23
C GLY A 26 -6.02 -2.74 10.84
N LYS A 27 -5.69 -3.82 10.12
CA LYS A 27 -4.33 -4.06 9.66
C LYS A 27 -3.92 -3.05 8.59
N PHE A 28 -4.83 -2.69 7.68
CA PHE A 28 -4.59 -1.62 6.71
C PHE A 28 -4.29 -0.30 7.41
N ARG A 29 -5.14 0.08 8.37
CA ARG A 29 -4.99 1.35 9.08
C ARG A 29 -3.66 1.43 9.82
N LYS A 30 -3.24 0.32 10.42
CA LYS A 30 -1.97 0.27 11.14
C LYS A 30 -0.79 0.54 10.21
N VAL A 31 -0.75 -0.15 9.07
CA VAL A 31 0.35 0.03 8.10
C VAL A 31 0.35 1.45 7.53
N ILE A 32 -0.81 1.96 7.13
CA ILE A 32 -0.93 3.30 6.59
C ILE A 32 -0.52 4.34 7.62
N SER A 33 -0.90 4.14 8.88
CA SER A 33 -0.54 5.05 9.98
C SER A 33 0.97 5.12 10.18
N ILE A 34 1.64 3.97 10.17
CA ILE A 34 3.11 3.92 10.32
C ILE A 34 3.77 4.66 9.15
N LEU A 35 3.34 4.38 7.92
CA LEU A 35 3.88 5.06 6.74
C LEU A 35 3.65 6.57 6.81
N ALA A 36 2.45 6.99 7.19
CA ALA A 36 2.11 8.41 7.24
C ALA A 36 2.93 9.17 8.30
N GLU A 37 3.29 8.51 9.39
CA GLU A 37 4.07 9.13 10.45
C GLU A 37 5.57 9.16 10.15
N THR A 38 6.10 8.11 9.55
CA THR A 38 7.56 7.93 9.44
C THR A 38 8.10 7.87 8.03
N GLY A 39 7.25 7.51 7.05
CA GLY A 39 7.70 7.28 5.67
C GLY A 39 8.41 5.94 5.49
N THR A 40 8.44 5.10 6.50
CA THR A 40 9.10 3.79 6.46
C THR A 40 8.23 2.75 7.15
N LEU A 41 8.57 1.47 6.96
CA LEU A 41 7.88 0.36 7.61
C LEU A 41 8.88 -0.58 8.26
N PRO A 42 8.49 -1.23 9.38
CA PRO A 42 9.33 -2.29 9.97
C PRO A 42 9.59 -3.41 8.97
N PRO A 43 10.75 -4.13 9.11
CA PRO A 43 11.10 -5.22 8.18
C PRO A 43 10.06 -6.33 8.07
N GLU A 44 9.24 -6.53 9.11
CA GLU A 44 8.20 -7.56 9.10
C GLU A 44 7.19 -7.37 7.96
N TYR A 45 7.00 -6.13 7.48
CA TYR A 45 6.10 -5.85 6.36
C TYR A 45 6.79 -5.96 5.01
N LYS A 46 8.09 -6.29 4.98
CA LYS A 46 8.88 -6.51 3.76
C LYS A 46 8.74 -5.38 2.73
N PRO A 47 8.92 -4.11 3.14
CA PRO A 47 8.82 -3.00 2.18
C PRO A 47 9.94 -3.08 1.16
N HIS A 48 9.61 -2.88 -0.11
CA HIS A 48 10.59 -2.93 -1.20
C HIS A 48 10.06 -2.19 -2.43
N PRO A 49 10.96 -1.68 -3.29
CA PRO A 49 10.55 -1.06 -4.54
C PRO A 49 10.14 -2.10 -5.57
N LEU A 50 9.20 -1.73 -6.44
CA LEU A 50 8.75 -2.56 -7.54
C LEU A 50 9.50 -2.22 -8.82
N LYS A 51 9.46 -3.14 -9.78
CA LYS A 51 10.10 -3.01 -11.09
C LYS A 51 9.06 -3.15 -12.20
N SER A 52 9.51 -3.04 -13.45
CA SER A 52 8.67 -3.19 -14.64
C SER A 52 7.49 -2.21 -14.66
N ASN A 53 6.28 -2.68 -14.84
CA ASN A 53 5.09 -1.84 -14.96
C ASN A 53 4.79 -1.00 -13.72
N TYR A 54 5.34 -1.38 -12.57
CA TYR A 54 5.14 -0.67 -11.32
C TYR A 54 6.38 0.08 -10.87
N LYS A 55 7.32 0.34 -11.78
CA LYS A 55 8.53 1.09 -11.48
C LYS A 55 8.15 2.45 -10.87
N GLY A 56 8.82 2.81 -9.78
CA GLY A 56 8.52 4.03 -9.05
C GLY A 56 7.54 3.84 -7.90
N CYS A 57 6.98 2.63 -7.77
CA CYS A 57 6.09 2.28 -6.66
C CYS A 57 6.85 1.46 -5.63
N MET A 58 6.38 1.53 -4.40
CA MET A 58 6.79 0.66 -3.30
C MET A 58 5.70 -0.35 -3.03
N GLU A 59 6.08 -1.49 -2.47
CA GLU A 59 5.14 -2.53 -2.07
C GLU A 59 5.50 -3.04 -0.68
N CYS A 60 4.50 -3.43 0.09
CA CYS A 60 4.73 -4.14 1.35
C CYS A 60 3.69 -5.23 1.51
N HIS A 61 3.95 -6.12 2.48
CA HIS A 61 3.02 -7.19 2.86
C HIS A 61 2.28 -6.76 4.14
N ILE A 62 1.00 -6.45 4.00
CA ILE A 62 0.15 -6.18 5.17
C ILE A 62 -0.06 -7.47 5.94
N THR A 63 -0.32 -8.55 5.19
CA THR A 63 -0.28 -9.94 5.66
C THR A 63 0.49 -10.75 4.61
N SER A 64 0.66 -12.05 4.82
CA SER A 64 1.36 -12.89 3.84
C SER A 64 0.73 -12.84 2.44
N ASP A 65 -0.59 -12.66 2.38
CA ASP A 65 -1.33 -12.70 1.11
C ASP A 65 -1.83 -11.33 0.66
N LEU A 66 -1.75 -10.31 1.51
CA LEU A 66 -2.32 -9.00 1.23
C LEU A 66 -1.24 -7.96 1.08
N LEU A 67 -1.17 -7.38 -0.11
CA LEU A 67 -0.14 -6.41 -0.48
C LEU A 67 -0.71 -4.99 -0.52
N LEU A 68 0.17 -4.02 -0.30
CA LEU A 68 -0.13 -2.60 -0.49
C LEU A 68 0.92 -2.03 -1.42
N VAL A 69 0.48 -1.32 -2.47
CA VAL A 69 1.35 -0.63 -3.42
C VAL A 69 1.12 0.86 -3.29
N TRP A 70 2.22 1.63 -3.18
CA TRP A 70 2.09 3.09 -3.05
C TRP A 70 3.24 3.80 -3.73
N LYS A 71 3.04 5.10 -3.99
CA LYS A 71 4.10 6.02 -4.42
C LYS A 71 4.40 6.97 -3.29
N GLN A 72 5.64 7.35 -3.16
CA GLN A 72 6.08 8.19 -2.05
C GLN A 72 6.96 9.33 -2.57
N ASN A 73 6.60 10.55 -2.18
CA ASN A 73 7.38 11.73 -2.47
C ASN A 73 7.87 12.31 -1.14
N ASP A 74 9.16 12.10 -0.86
CA ASP A 74 9.75 12.54 0.42
C ASP A 74 10.00 14.04 0.49
N LYS A 75 10.11 14.70 -0.65
CA LYS A 75 10.28 16.16 -0.70
C LYS A 75 8.99 16.88 -0.34
N GLU A 76 7.89 16.42 -0.92
CA GLU A 76 6.57 17.02 -0.69
C GLU A 76 5.80 16.36 0.44
N LEU A 77 6.34 15.27 1.00
CA LEU A 77 5.73 14.49 2.07
C LEU A 77 4.33 14.00 1.69
N ILE A 78 4.27 13.32 0.54
CA ILE A 78 3.02 12.77 0.01
C ILE A 78 3.15 11.27 -0.19
N LEU A 79 2.12 10.54 0.23
CA LEU A 79 1.94 9.12 -0.05
C LEU A 79 0.71 8.98 -0.94
N ILE A 80 0.85 8.28 -2.06
CA ILE A 80 -0.28 7.98 -2.93
C ILE A 80 -0.50 6.48 -2.88
N LEU A 81 -1.57 6.05 -2.21
CA LEU A 81 -1.94 4.63 -2.16
C LEU A 81 -2.47 4.25 -3.53
N THR A 82 -1.73 3.39 -4.23
CA THR A 82 -1.94 3.12 -5.65
C THR A 82 -2.79 1.89 -5.90
N ASP A 83 -2.55 0.82 -5.16
CA ASP A 83 -3.33 -0.41 -5.30
C ASP A 83 -3.16 -1.27 -4.05
N THR A 84 -4.03 -2.28 -3.92
CA THR A 84 -3.95 -3.26 -2.84
C THR A 84 -4.66 -4.54 -3.30
N GLY A 85 -4.29 -5.65 -2.69
CA GLY A 85 -4.87 -6.96 -3.00
C GLY A 85 -3.86 -8.07 -2.88
N THR A 86 -4.20 -9.24 -3.41
CA THR A 86 -3.29 -10.38 -3.47
C THR A 86 -2.32 -10.20 -4.65
N HIS A 87 -1.30 -11.06 -4.73
CA HIS A 87 -0.42 -11.09 -5.91
C HIS A 87 -1.22 -11.24 -7.19
N SER A 88 -2.21 -12.12 -7.18
CA SER A 88 -3.07 -12.36 -8.34
C SER A 88 -3.86 -11.10 -8.71
N ASP A 89 -4.38 -10.39 -7.72
CA ASP A 89 -5.15 -9.16 -7.97
C ASP A 89 -4.29 -8.07 -8.63
N ILE A 90 -3.05 -7.93 -8.18
CA ILE A 90 -2.17 -6.84 -8.61
C ILE A 90 -1.40 -7.21 -9.87
N PHE A 91 -0.85 -8.42 -9.92
CA PHE A 91 0.07 -8.84 -10.98
C PHE A 91 -0.57 -9.81 -11.99
N GLY A 92 -1.78 -10.30 -11.72
CA GLY A 92 -2.47 -11.19 -12.65
C GLY A 92 -2.01 -12.65 -12.63
N TRP A 93 -1.33 -13.09 -11.56
CA TRP A 93 -0.86 -14.49 -11.45
C TRP A 93 -0.82 -15.03 -10.04
#